data_61d12f6b456a43bb3a27859124dc1bc9
#
_entry.id   61d12f6b456a43bb3a27859124dc1bc9
#
_cell.length_a   1.000
_cell.length_b   1.000
_cell.length_c   1.000
_cell.angle_alpha   90.00
_cell.angle_beta   90.00
_cell.angle_gamma   90.00
#
_symmetry.space_group_name_H-M   'P 1'
#
loop_
_entity.id
_entity.type
_entity.pdbx_description
1 polymer ?
#
loop_
_entity_poly.entity_id
_entity_poly.type
_entity_poly.pdbx_seq_one_letter_code
_entity_poly.pdbx_strand_id
1 'polypeptide(L)'
;APTWQLQLIFLIMILAGSVKAAVMPLHGWLPAAMIAPTPVSALLHAVAVVKTGVFAVLRIIGFVFGPKLLADIGTADILAWFAAGSIIISSLIAMQQDNLKRRLAFSTIGQLSYIVLGAALLSPLSIKGAYLHLVAHAIMKITLFMCAGVIIVRTHRSNISEMYGIGKKMPITMCCFTIASLGIAGMPFLIGFISKWNLALGALQAGKPLYVAVLVASAMLALTYLMPVCQMAYFKKDPQEQFRTYGEISYRMLLPICFTTLLALVFGVMPEMYPNFYAMAAQAADSICQGWTGGGW
;
A
#
# COMPACT_ATOMS: atom_id res chain seq x y z
N ALA A 1 -20.31 -27.15 -13.41
CA ALA A 1 -21.24 -26.00 -13.32
C ALA A 1 -21.09 -25.17 -14.58
N PRO A 2 -22.16 -24.57 -15.11
CA PRO A 2 -22.07 -23.67 -16.26
C PRO A 2 -21.17 -22.46 -15.92
N THR A 3 -20.38 -22.00 -16.89
CA THR A 3 -19.35 -20.96 -16.70
C THR A 3 -19.88 -19.66 -16.10
N TRP A 4 -21.10 -19.24 -16.48
CA TRP A 4 -21.71 -18.01 -15.96
C TRP A 4 -22.00 -18.07 -14.44
N GLN A 5 -22.34 -19.26 -13.90
CA GLN A 5 -22.55 -19.41 -12.45
C GLN A 5 -21.24 -19.26 -11.69
N LEU A 6 -20.15 -19.85 -12.18
CA LEU A 6 -18.81 -19.68 -11.58
C LEU A 6 -18.35 -18.23 -11.64
N GLN A 7 -18.58 -17.55 -12.76
CA GLN A 7 -18.30 -16.12 -12.90
C GLN A 7 -19.09 -15.28 -11.89
N LEU A 8 -20.39 -15.55 -11.73
CA LEU A 8 -21.25 -14.84 -10.79
C LEU A 8 -20.79 -15.06 -9.33
N ILE A 9 -20.52 -16.30 -8.95
CA ILE A 9 -20.03 -16.64 -7.60
C ILE A 9 -18.71 -15.95 -7.34
N PHE A 10 -17.75 -15.98 -8.27
CA PHE A 10 -16.48 -15.28 -8.16
C PHE A 10 -16.68 -13.77 -7.95
N LEU A 11 -17.50 -13.13 -8.79
CA LEU A 11 -17.76 -11.69 -8.69
C LEU A 11 -18.38 -11.31 -7.34
N ILE A 12 -19.33 -12.08 -6.81
CA ILE A 12 -19.95 -11.84 -5.50
C ILE A 12 -18.90 -11.96 -4.39
N MET A 13 -18.07 -13.00 -4.41
CA MET A 13 -17.03 -13.21 -3.39
C MET A 13 -15.94 -12.12 -3.44
N ILE A 14 -15.52 -11.76 -4.64
CA ILE A 14 -14.53 -10.67 -4.83
C ILE A 14 -15.12 -9.32 -4.43
N LEU A 15 -16.40 -9.07 -4.72
CA LEU A 15 -17.06 -7.85 -4.29
C LEU A 15 -17.05 -7.72 -2.76
N ALA A 16 -17.37 -8.79 -2.04
CA ALA A 16 -17.33 -8.83 -0.58
C ALA A 16 -15.92 -8.55 -0.01
N GLY A 17 -14.87 -9.15 -0.61
CA GLY A 17 -13.47 -8.88 -0.25
C GLY A 17 -13.07 -7.44 -0.59
N SER A 18 -13.48 -6.93 -1.76
CA SER A 18 -13.16 -5.61 -2.26
C SER A 18 -13.78 -4.47 -1.44
N VAL A 19 -14.95 -4.68 -0.82
CA VAL A 19 -15.54 -3.71 0.13
C VAL A 19 -14.55 -3.45 1.27
N LYS A 20 -14.06 -4.50 1.93
CA LYS A 20 -13.08 -4.36 3.02
C LYS A 20 -11.71 -3.88 2.53
N ALA A 21 -11.30 -4.28 1.34
CA ALA A 21 -10.07 -3.81 0.69
C ALA A 21 -10.17 -2.37 0.18
N ALA A 22 -11.36 -1.77 0.22
CA ALA A 22 -11.65 -0.42 -0.29
C ALA A 22 -11.21 -0.22 -1.76
N VAL A 23 -11.38 -1.23 -2.60
CA VAL A 23 -11.17 -1.11 -4.05
C VAL A 23 -12.30 -0.25 -4.62
N MET A 24 -11.98 0.64 -5.56
CA MET A 24 -13.00 1.48 -6.20
C MET A 24 -13.97 0.63 -7.05
N PRO A 25 -15.26 0.93 -6.99
CA PRO A 25 -15.95 2.11 -6.40
C PRO A 25 -16.30 2.00 -4.91
N LEU A 26 -15.98 0.90 -4.23
CA LEU A 26 -16.41 0.57 -2.86
C LEU A 26 -15.54 1.19 -1.75
N HIS A 27 -14.82 2.27 -2.05
CA HIS A 27 -13.77 2.86 -1.20
C HIS A 27 -14.25 3.93 -0.22
N GLY A 28 -15.46 4.46 -0.37
CA GLY A 28 -15.92 5.71 0.29
C GLY A 28 -15.84 5.68 1.82
N TRP A 29 -16.00 4.51 2.44
CA TRP A 29 -15.92 4.33 3.89
C TRP A 29 -14.52 4.60 4.47
N LEU A 30 -13.46 4.35 3.70
CA LEU A 30 -12.09 4.40 4.18
C LEU A 30 -11.63 5.84 4.47
N PRO A 31 -11.80 6.83 3.56
CA PRO A 31 -11.54 8.23 3.88
C PRO A 31 -12.49 8.82 4.93
N ALA A 32 -13.75 8.34 4.99
CA ALA A 32 -14.71 8.77 6.00
C ALA A 32 -14.28 8.35 7.42
N ALA A 33 -13.65 7.19 7.57
CA ALA A 33 -13.12 6.69 8.84
C ALA A 33 -11.97 7.54 9.43
N MET A 34 -11.44 8.53 8.67
CA MET A 34 -10.35 9.42 9.13
C MET A 34 -10.74 10.40 10.23
N ILE A 35 -12.00 10.49 10.59
CA ILE A 35 -12.48 11.23 11.77
C ILE A 35 -11.95 10.62 13.06
N ALA A 36 -11.70 9.30 13.08
CA ALA A 36 -11.19 8.58 14.24
C ALA A 36 -9.81 9.10 14.71
N PRO A 37 -9.46 8.94 16.01
CA PRO A 37 -8.13 9.25 16.51
C PRO A 37 -7.03 8.56 15.72
N THR A 38 -5.86 9.21 15.57
CA THR A 38 -4.80 8.72 14.67
C THR A 38 -4.30 7.32 14.99
N PRO A 39 -4.17 6.85 16.25
CA PRO A 39 -3.78 5.46 16.53
C PRO A 39 -4.77 4.45 15.98
N VAL A 40 -6.08 4.73 16.06
CA VAL A 40 -7.15 3.89 15.51
C VAL A 40 -7.07 3.90 13.97
N SER A 41 -6.89 5.08 13.37
CA SER A 41 -6.69 5.22 11.92
C SER A 41 -5.47 4.42 11.44
N ALA A 42 -4.36 4.46 12.18
CA ALA A 42 -3.15 3.71 11.87
C ALA A 42 -3.43 2.19 11.85
N LEU A 43 -4.13 1.68 12.88
CA LEU A 43 -4.48 0.25 12.96
C LEU A 43 -5.39 -0.18 11.81
N LEU A 44 -6.44 0.59 11.53
CA LEU A 44 -7.41 0.29 10.46
C LEU A 44 -6.73 0.21 9.08
N HIS A 45 -5.85 1.17 8.75
CA HIS A 45 -5.24 1.28 7.43
C HIS A 45 -3.96 0.45 7.24
N ALA A 46 -3.16 0.27 8.32
CA ALA A 46 -1.89 -0.40 8.19
C ALA A 46 -1.99 -1.92 8.42
N VAL A 47 -2.78 -2.38 9.41
CA VAL A 47 -2.63 -3.75 9.92
C VAL A 47 -3.91 -4.57 9.84
N ALA A 48 -5.06 -4.06 10.27
CA ALA A 48 -6.22 -4.89 10.56
C ALA A 48 -7.23 -4.96 9.39
N VAL A 49 -8.13 -3.98 9.28
CA VAL A 49 -9.37 -4.13 8.49
C VAL A 49 -9.10 -4.27 7.00
N VAL A 50 -8.31 -3.37 6.42
CA VAL A 50 -8.04 -3.38 4.97
C VAL A 50 -7.20 -4.59 4.55
N LYS A 51 -6.33 -5.08 5.45
CA LYS A 51 -5.50 -6.26 5.19
C LYS A 51 -6.33 -7.53 5.14
N THR A 52 -7.33 -7.65 6.02
CA THR A 52 -8.29 -8.76 5.98
C THR A 52 -9.02 -8.80 4.63
N GLY A 53 -9.38 -7.63 4.08
CA GLY A 53 -10.01 -7.54 2.75
C GLY A 53 -9.14 -8.07 1.63
N VAL A 54 -7.91 -7.54 1.48
CA VAL A 54 -6.99 -8.00 0.42
C VAL A 54 -6.52 -9.44 0.64
N PHE A 55 -6.37 -9.87 1.89
CA PHE A 55 -6.06 -11.27 2.19
C PHE A 55 -7.20 -12.20 1.80
N ALA A 56 -8.46 -11.81 2.03
CA ALA A 56 -9.61 -12.56 1.55
C ALA A 56 -9.60 -12.68 0.02
N VAL A 57 -9.30 -11.60 -0.71
CA VAL A 57 -9.16 -11.61 -2.17
C VAL A 57 -8.06 -12.59 -2.61
N LEU A 58 -6.86 -12.54 -1.98
CA LEU A 58 -5.77 -13.48 -2.25
C LEU A 58 -6.20 -14.94 -2.02
N ARG A 59 -6.95 -15.19 -0.92
CA ARG A 59 -7.47 -16.53 -0.60
C ARG A 59 -8.51 -17.01 -1.62
N ILE A 60 -9.41 -16.15 -2.04
CA ILE A 60 -10.43 -16.48 -3.05
C ILE A 60 -9.76 -16.85 -4.37
N ILE A 61 -8.81 -16.02 -4.83
CA ILE A 61 -8.11 -16.24 -6.10
C ILE A 61 -7.22 -17.49 -6.04
N GLY A 62 -6.44 -17.63 -4.94
CA GLY A 62 -5.43 -18.69 -4.87
C GLY A 62 -5.97 -20.06 -4.47
N PHE A 63 -6.94 -20.12 -3.53
CA PHE A 63 -7.32 -21.39 -2.88
C PHE A 63 -8.76 -21.80 -3.09
N VAL A 64 -9.68 -20.85 -3.39
CA VAL A 64 -11.09 -21.21 -3.64
C VAL A 64 -11.31 -21.55 -5.11
N PHE A 65 -10.84 -20.69 -6.01
CA PHE A 65 -10.99 -20.90 -7.46
C PHE A 65 -9.72 -21.51 -8.08
N GLY A 66 -8.56 -21.02 -7.69
CA GLY A 66 -7.29 -21.35 -8.31
C GLY A 66 -7.02 -20.58 -9.61
N PRO A 67 -5.73 -20.35 -9.95
CA PRO A 67 -5.35 -19.56 -11.11
C PRO A 67 -5.85 -20.15 -12.44
N LYS A 68 -5.84 -21.47 -12.59
CA LYS A 68 -6.27 -22.16 -13.83
C LYS A 68 -7.75 -21.89 -14.14
N LEU A 69 -8.65 -22.16 -13.17
CA LEU A 69 -10.07 -21.94 -13.37
C LEU A 69 -10.37 -20.48 -13.67
N LEU A 70 -9.68 -19.54 -12.99
CA LEU A 70 -9.87 -18.11 -13.23
C LEU A 70 -9.38 -17.65 -14.61
N ALA A 71 -8.32 -18.27 -15.13
CA ALA A 71 -7.84 -18.04 -16.49
C ALA A 71 -8.90 -18.56 -17.51
N ASP A 72 -9.44 -19.75 -17.29
CA ASP A 72 -10.42 -20.37 -18.17
C ASP A 72 -11.74 -19.56 -18.24
N ILE A 73 -12.21 -19.02 -17.11
CA ILE A 73 -13.44 -18.22 -17.07
C ILE A 73 -13.24 -16.72 -17.39
N GLY A 74 -12.00 -16.24 -17.50
CA GLY A 74 -11.64 -14.89 -17.94
C GLY A 74 -12.00 -13.74 -16.97
N THR A 75 -12.47 -14.03 -15.74
CA THR A 75 -12.93 -13.01 -14.80
C THR A 75 -11.79 -12.26 -14.11
N ALA A 76 -10.61 -12.84 -14.06
CA ALA A 76 -9.43 -12.22 -13.45
C ALA A 76 -9.01 -10.94 -14.18
N ASP A 77 -9.18 -10.87 -15.50
CA ASP A 77 -8.87 -9.67 -16.29
C ASP A 77 -9.77 -8.49 -15.94
N ILE A 78 -11.05 -8.74 -15.72
CA ILE A 78 -12.00 -7.71 -15.27
C ILE A 78 -11.53 -7.13 -13.93
N LEU A 79 -11.16 -8.00 -12.99
CA LEU A 79 -10.64 -7.56 -11.69
C LEU A 79 -9.34 -6.78 -11.83
N ALA A 80 -8.43 -7.19 -12.73
CA ALA A 80 -7.18 -6.49 -13.00
C ALA A 80 -7.42 -5.06 -13.52
N TRP A 81 -8.38 -4.87 -14.42
CA TRP A 81 -8.77 -3.54 -14.91
C TRP A 81 -9.34 -2.65 -13.79
N PHE A 82 -10.24 -3.17 -12.95
CA PHE A 82 -10.76 -2.42 -11.80
C PHE A 82 -9.66 -2.06 -10.81
N ALA A 83 -8.73 -2.96 -10.55
CA ALA A 83 -7.58 -2.69 -9.69
C ALA A 83 -6.66 -1.62 -10.29
N ALA A 84 -6.34 -1.71 -11.58
CA ALA A 84 -5.52 -0.72 -12.28
C ALA A 84 -6.17 0.67 -12.29
N GLY A 85 -7.46 0.75 -12.59
CA GLY A 85 -8.23 1.99 -12.48
C GLY A 85 -8.20 2.58 -11.07
N SER A 86 -8.40 1.73 -10.05
CA SER A 86 -8.34 2.14 -8.63
C SER A 86 -6.96 2.70 -8.25
N ILE A 87 -5.87 2.12 -8.75
CA ILE A 87 -4.49 2.58 -8.51
C ILE A 87 -4.32 4.02 -9.01
N ILE A 88 -4.72 4.30 -10.22
CA ILE A 88 -4.53 5.63 -10.83
C ILE A 88 -5.50 6.65 -10.23
N ILE A 89 -6.79 6.36 -10.19
CA ILE A 89 -7.82 7.28 -9.70
C ILE A 89 -7.57 7.66 -8.24
N SER A 90 -7.26 6.70 -7.38
CA SER A 90 -6.96 6.99 -5.96
C SER A 90 -5.72 7.87 -5.80
N SER A 91 -4.71 7.69 -6.64
CA SER A 91 -3.50 8.52 -6.63
C SER A 91 -3.80 9.96 -7.05
N LEU A 92 -4.63 10.15 -8.08
CA LEU A 92 -5.06 11.48 -8.52
C LEU A 92 -5.90 12.19 -7.45
N ILE A 93 -6.83 11.48 -6.81
CA ILE A 93 -7.62 12.05 -5.70
C ILE A 93 -6.73 12.37 -4.50
N ALA A 94 -5.72 11.53 -4.20
CA ALA A 94 -4.76 11.78 -3.12
C ALA A 94 -4.02 13.10 -3.30
N MET A 95 -3.66 13.49 -4.53
CA MET A 95 -3.00 14.76 -4.84
C MET A 95 -3.85 15.99 -4.44
N GLN A 96 -5.17 15.87 -4.55
CA GLN A 96 -6.12 16.96 -4.27
C GLN A 96 -6.44 17.12 -2.77
N GLN A 97 -6.07 16.14 -1.93
CA GLN A 97 -6.37 16.18 -0.50
C GLN A 97 -5.35 17.04 0.25
N ASP A 98 -5.78 18.13 0.90
CA ASP A 98 -4.91 18.93 1.78
C ASP A 98 -4.78 18.28 3.19
N ASN A 99 -5.82 17.61 3.66
CA ASN A 99 -5.75 16.90 4.95
C ASN A 99 -4.82 15.68 4.87
N LEU A 100 -3.79 15.65 5.74
CA LEU A 100 -2.76 14.62 5.73
C LEU A 100 -3.33 13.19 5.90
N LYS A 101 -4.26 12.99 6.86
CA LYS A 101 -4.86 11.67 7.08
C LYS A 101 -5.68 11.20 5.88
N ARG A 102 -6.47 12.08 5.27
CA ARG A 102 -7.26 11.77 4.07
C ARG A 102 -6.36 11.45 2.88
N ARG A 103 -5.26 12.19 2.70
CA ARG A 103 -4.25 11.91 1.66
C ARG A 103 -3.65 10.52 1.85
N LEU A 104 -3.27 10.16 3.08
CA LEU A 104 -2.76 8.82 3.41
C LEU A 104 -3.81 7.72 3.19
N ALA A 105 -5.10 8.02 3.42
CA ALA A 105 -6.20 7.08 3.17
C ALA A 105 -6.34 6.76 1.67
N PHE A 106 -6.39 7.77 0.81
CA PHE A 106 -6.43 7.55 -0.64
C PHE A 106 -5.18 6.86 -1.16
N SER A 107 -4.01 7.22 -0.64
CA SER A 107 -2.78 6.46 -0.90
C SER A 107 -2.90 4.98 -0.48
N THR A 108 -3.63 4.66 0.59
CA THR A 108 -3.87 3.26 1.01
C THR A 108 -4.74 2.52 0.00
N ILE A 109 -5.81 3.14 -0.52
CA ILE A 109 -6.68 2.55 -1.56
C ILE A 109 -5.85 2.11 -2.77
N GLY A 110 -4.98 2.99 -3.27
CA GLY A 110 -4.10 2.67 -4.39
C GLY A 110 -3.16 1.51 -4.08
N GLN A 111 -2.49 1.53 -2.93
CA GLN A 111 -1.54 0.48 -2.56
C GLN A 111 -2.21 -0.88 -2.29
N LEU A 112 -3.43 -0.92 -1.78
CA LEU A 112 -4.20 -2.17 -1.64
C LEU A 112 -4.59 -2.72 -3.01
N SER A 113 -4.92 -1.84 -3.94
CA SER A 113 -5.22 -2.24 -5.33
C SER A 113 -4.01 -2.84 -6.04
N TYR A 114 -2.74 -2.53 -5.64
CA TYR A 114 -1.55 -3.25 -6.12
C TYR A 114 -1.60 -4.74 -5.74
N ILE A 115 -2.06 -5.06 -4.53
CA ILE A 115 -2.17 -6.45 -4.06
C ILE A 115 -3.25 -7.19 -4.88
N VAL A 116 -4.39 -6.53 -5.10
CA VAL A 116 -5.49 -7.09 -5.90
C VAL A 116 -5.06 -7.29 -7.35
N LEU A 117 -4.35 -6.32 -7.93
CA LEU A 117 -3.80 -6.42 -9.29
C LEU A 117 -2.82 -7.59 -9.38
N GLY A 118 -1.88 -7.71 -8.42
CA GLY A 118 -0.91 -8.78 -8.39
C GLY A 118 -1.53 -10.17 -8.31
N ALA A 119 -2.64 -10.30 -7.56
CA ALA A 119 -3.41 -11.53 -7.49
C ALA A 119 -4.15 -11.83 -8.82
N ALA A 120 -4.74 -10.79 -9.44
CA ALA A 120 -5.53 -10.92 -10.67
C ALA A 120 -4.69 -11.19 -11.92
N LEU A 121 -3.38 -10.93 -11.88
CA LEU A 121 -2.46 -11.27 -12.98
C LEU A 121 -2.16 -12.76 -13.08
N LEU A 122 -2.48 -13.55 -12.08
CA LEU A 122 -2.39 -15.01 -12.01
C LEU A 122 -0.98 -15.58 -12.30
N SER A 123 0.09 -14.77 -12.31
CA SER A 123 1.45 -15.27 -12.49
C SER A 123 2.14 -15.52 -11.15
N PRO A 124 3.07 -16.50 -11.05
CA PRO A 124 3.78 -16.79 -9.79
C PRO A 124 4.50 -15.56 -9.22
N LEU A 125 5.18 -14.79 -10.08
CA LEU A 125 5.90 -13.58 -9.64
C LEU A 125 4.93 -12.48 -9.19
N SER A 126 3.77 -12.31 -9.84
CA SER A 126 2.79 -11.30 -9.43
C SER A 126 2.14 -11.66 -8.10
N ILE A 127 1.80 -12.92 -7.88
CA ILE A 127 1.25 -13.42 -6.61
C ILE A 127 2.27 -13.25 -5.49
N LYS A 128 3.53 -13.64 -5.72
CA LYS A 128 4.64 -13.37 -4.80
C LYS A 128 4.77 -11.89 -4.48
N GLY A 129 4.74 -11.03 -5.50
CA GLY A 129 4.76 -9.57 -5.36
C GLY A 129 3.60 -9.04 -4.53
N ALA A 130 2.39 -9.60 -4.67
CA ALA A 130 1.22 -9.24 -3.88
C ALA A 130 1.41 -9.57 -2.39
N TYR A 131 1.91 -10.76 -2.05
CA TYR A 131 2.22 -11.12 -0.65
C TYR A 131 3.32 -10.24 -0.06
N LEU A 132 4.40 -9.98 -0.80
CA LEU A 132 5.46 -9.06 -0.39
C LEU A 132 4.91 -7.64 -0.17
N HIS A 133 4.02 -7.18 -1.05
CA HIS A 133 3.44 -5.85 -0.93
C HIS A 133 2.49 -5.73 0.27
N LEU A 134 1.83 -6.80 0.67
CA LEU A 134 0.99 -6.84 1.87
C LEU A 134 1.81 -6.50 3.12
N VAL A 135 2.99 -7.09 3.28
CA VAL A 135 3.90 -6.85 4.42
C VAL A 135 4.56 -5.48 4.29
N ALA A 136 5.13 -5.16 3.13
CA ALA A 136 5.79 -3.90 2.86
C ALA A 136 4.88 -2.69 3.13
N HIS A 137 3.66 -2.75 2.62
CA HIS A 137 2.67 -1.70 2.84
C HIS A 137 2.29 -1.57 4.32
N ALA A 138 2.17 -2.67 5.07
CA ALA A 138 1.87 -2.61 6.50
C ALA A 138 2.93 -1.81 7.26
N ILE A 139 4.22 -2.14 7.07
CA ILE A 139 5.34 -1.49 7.74
C ILE A 139 5.42 0.01 7.38
N MET A 140 5.34 0.33 6.09
CA MET A 140 5.44 1.72 5.63
C MET A 140 4.25 2.57 6.07
N LYS A 141 3.03 2.02 6.01
CA LYS A 141 1.82 2.78 6.37
C LYS A 141 1.69 3.01 7.87
N ILE A 142 2.03 2.03 8.70
CA ILE A 142 2.00 2.26 10.14
C ILE A 142 2.98 3.37 10.51
N THR A 143 4.18 3.42 9.92
CA THR A 143 5.15 4.50 10.10
C THR A 143 4.56 5.85 9.71
N LEU A 144 3.97 5.98 8.51
CA LEU A 144 3.38 7.24 8.03
C LEU A 144 2.24 7.73 8.94
N PHE A 145 1.35 6.83 9.36
CA PHE A 145 0.24 7.22 10.25
C PHE A 145 0.71 7.56 11.66
N MET A 146 1.71 6.86 12.19
CA MET A 146 2.30 7.23 13.48
C MET A 146 2.98 8.61 13.40
N CYS A 147 3.76 8.89 12.35
CA CYS A 147 4.33 10.23 12.12
C CYS A 147 3.23 11.30 12.00
N ALA A 148 2.18 11.04 11.20
CA ALA A 148 1.05 11.96 11.09
C ALA A 148 0.37 12.19 12.45
N GLY A 149 0.23 11.15 13.28
CA GLY A 149 -0.31 11.26 14.62
C GLY A 149 0.53 12.15 15.52
N VAL A 150 1.84 11.97 15.49
CA VAL A 150 2.79 12.80 16.26
C VAL A 150 2.70 14.26 15.82
N ILE A 151 2.69 14.52 14.52
CA ILE A 151 2.56 15.88 13.97
C ILE A 151 1.26 16.53 14.46
N ILE A 152 0.12 15.84 14.31
CA ILE A 152 -1.19 16.38 14.70
C ILE A 152 -1.26 16.63 16.21
N VAL A 153 -0.75 15.72 17.04
CA VAL A 153 -0.76 15.89 18.51
C VAL A 153 0.09 17.08 18.96
N ARG A 154 1.23 17.32 18.30
CA ARG A 154 2.15 18.41 18.67
C ARG A 154 1.74 19.76 18.11
N THR A 155 1.23 19.78 16.88
CA THR A 155 0.94 21.03 16.18
C THR A 155 -0.54 21.41 16.18
N HIS A 156 -1.43 20.47 16.53
CA HIS A 156 -2.90 20.58 16.38
C HIS A 156 -3.35 20.92 14.96
N ARG A 157 -2.50 20.67 13.95
CA ARG A 157 -2.77 20.91 12.54
C ARG A 157 -2.85 19.61 11.78
N SER A 158 -3.82 19.50 10.90
CA SER A 158 -4.07 18.31 10.09
C SER A 158 -3.86 18.56 8.59
N ASN A 159 -3.81 19.83 8.17
CA ASN A 159 -3.67 20.22 6.78
C ASN A 159 -2.20 20.42 6.41
N ILE A 160 -1.84 19.94 5.23
CA ILE A 160 -0.45 19.98 4.73
C ILE A 160 -0.03 21.42 4.46
N SER A 161 -0.96 22.24 3.98
CA SER A 161 -0.76 23.68 3.77
C SER A 161 -0.35 24.46 5.03
N GLU A 162 -0.54 23.89 6.21
CA GLU A 162 -0.20 24.49 7.50
C GLU A 162 1.11 23.92 8.10
N MET A 163 1.77 22.94 7.46
CA MET A 163 2.92 22.20 7.99
C MET A 163 4.27 22.86 7.67
N TYR A 164 4.35 24.19 7.76
CA TYR A 164 5.58 24.92 7.46
C TYR A 164 6.69 24.67 8.51
N GLY A 165 7.89 24.34 8.07
CA GLY A 165 9.09 24.32 8.91
C GLY A 165 9.13 23.25 10.02
N ILE A 166 8.17 22.34 10.06
CA ILE A 166 8.08 21.28 11.08
C ILE A 166 9.33 20.38 11.09
N GLY A 167 9.94 20.17 9.93
CA GLY A 167 11.12 19.30 9.80
C GLY A 167 12.31 19.75 10.61
N LYS A 168 12.47 21.04 10.87
CA LYS A 168 13.54 21.58 11.72
C LYS A 168 13.29 21.35 13.20
N LYS A 169 12.05 21.21 13.61
CA LYS A 169 11.64 21.06 15.01
C LYS A 169 11.39 19.62 15.42
N MET A 170 11.03 18.78 14.42
CA MET A 170 10.77 17.36 14.58
C MET A 170 11.58 16.58 13.53
N PRO A 171 12.92 16.66 13.55
CA PRO A 171 13.77 16.14 12.48
C PRO A 171 13.69 14.61 12.37
N ILE A 172 13.61 13.89 13.50
CA ILE A 172 13.56 12.43 13.49
C ILE A 172 12.20 11.95 12.94
N THR A 173 11.09 12.53 13.43
CA THR A 173 9.75 12.19 12.95
C THR A 173 9.63 12.45 11.44
N MET A 174 10.12 13.58 10.94
CA MET A 174 10.04 13.91 9.52
C MET A 174 11.01 13.09 8.67
N CYS A 175 12.17 12.71 9.19
CA CYS A 175 13.07 11.77 8.52
C CYS A 175 12.39 10.40 8.33
N CYS A 176 11.78 9.85 9.37
CA CYS A 176 11.03 8.60 9.29
C CYS A 176 9.84 8.70 8.31
N PHE A 177 9.11 9.83 8.32
CA PHE A 177 8.04 10.10 7.37
C PHE A 177 8.55 10.10 5.92
N THR A 178 9.68 10.74 5.67
CA THR A 178 10.30 10.84 4.34
C THR A 178 10.75 9.47 3.84
N ILE A 179 11.43 8.68 4.67
CA ILE A 179 11.88 7.32 4.32
C ILE A 179 10.66 6.44 3.99
N ALA A 180 9.62 6.46 4.83
CA ALA A 180 8.42 5.69 4.58
C ALA A 180 7.65 6.16 3.32
N SER A 181 7.66 7.45 3.02
CA SER A 181 7.08 8.03 1.80
C SER A 181 7.81 7.57 0.54
N LEU A 182 9.16 7.58 0.56
CA LEU A 182 10.00 7.06 -0.51
C LEU A 182 9.79 5.55 -0.70
N GLY A 183 9.59 4.80 0.40
CA GLY A 183 9.25 3.39 0.35
C GLY A 183 7.91 3.12 -0.33
N ILE A 184 6.86 3.91 -0.03
CA ILE A 184 5.57 3.83 -0.73
C ILE A 184 5.72 4.16 -2.22
N ALA A 185 6.55 5.11 -2.58
CA ALA A 185 6.85 5.41 -3.98
C ALA A 185 7.59 4.26 -4.68
N GLY A 186 8.34 3.46 -3.92
CA GLY A 186 9.10 2.32 -4.46
C GLY A 186 10.55 2.69 -4.81
N MET A 187 11.19 3.52 -3.98
CA MET A 187 12.63 3.81 -4.14
C MET A 187 13.46 2.56 -3.84
N PRO A 188 14.54 2.30 -4.59
CA PRO A 188 15.51 1.24 -4.31
C PRO A 188 16.00 1.29 -2.86
N PHE A 189 16.45 0.15 -2.34
CA PHE A 189 16.89 -0.07 -0.95
C PHE A 189 15.79 0.00 0.11
N LEU A 190 14.52 0.16 -0.29
CA LEU A 190 13.38 0.13 0.61
C LEU A 190 12.47 -1.07 0.28
N ILE A 191 11.82 -1.61 1.31
CA ILE A 191 10.98 -2.81 1.18
C ILE A 191 9.89 -2.67 0.11
N GLY A 192 9.40 -1.44 -0.15
CA GLY A 192 8.40 -1.16 -1.17
C GLY A 192 8.88 -1.40 -2.59
N PHE A 193 10.17 -1.21 -2.87
CA PHE A 193 10.76 -1.50 -4.17
C PHE A 193 10.68 -2.98 -4.50
N ILE A 194 11.08 -3.86 -3.56
CA ILE A 194 11.13 -5.30 -3.78
C ILE A 194 9.76 -5.85 -4.18
N SER A 195 8.70 -5.42 -3.49
CA SER A 195 7.35 -5.85 -3.80
C SER A 195 6.86 -5.35 -5.16
N LYS A 196 7.10 -4.06 -5.49
CA LYS A 196 6.71 -3.48 -6.78
C LYS A 196 7.50 -4.07 -7.94
N TRP A 197 8.78 -4.36 -7.73
CA TRP A 197 9.62 -5.02 -8.72
C TRP A 197 9.08 -6.41 -9.09
N ASN A 198 8.74 -7.24 -8.09
CA ASN A 198 8.14 -8.54 -8.34
C ASN A 198 6.77 -8.43 -9.02
N LEU A 199 5.95 -7.41 -8.67
CA LEU A 199 4.68 -7.15 -9.36
C LEU A 199 4.89 -6.78 -10.84
N ALA A 200 5.89 -5.93 -11.14
CA ALA A 200 6.20 -5.54 -12.50
C ALA A 200 6.71 -6.73 -13.33
N LEU A 201 7.63 -7.52 -12.79
CA LEU A 201 8.10 -8.75 -13.43
C LEU A 201 6.96 -9.75 -13.64
N GLY A 202 6.07 -9.88 -12.65
CA GLY A 202 4.90 -10.74 -12.76
C GLY A 202 3.91 -10.28 -13.83
N ALA A 203 3.75 -8.97 -14.04
CA ALA A 203 2.94 -8.44 -15.12
C ALA A 203 3.56 -8.74 -16.52
N LEU A 204 4.88 -8.68 -16.63
CA LEU A 204 5.60 -9.09 -17.86
C LEU A 204 5.46 -10.60 -18.08
N GLN A 205 5.63 -11.42 -17.05
CA GLN A 205 5.46 -12.86 -17.11
C GLN A 205 4.05 -13.27 -17.56
N ALA A 206 3.04 -12.52 -17.11
CA ALA A 206 1.64 -12.70 -17.54
C ALA A 206 1.37 -12.20 -18.97
N GLY A 207 2.36 -11.69 -19.70
CA GLY A 207 2.17 -11.14 -21.04
C GLY A 207 1.37 -9.82 -21.09
N LYS A 208 1.29 -9.10 -19.97
CA LYS A 208 0.44 -7.89 -19.83
C LYS A 208 1.25 -6.63 -19.48
N PRO A 209 2.12 -6.12 -20.41
CA PRO A 209 3.04 -5.02 -20.14
C PRO A 209 2.32 -3.69 -19.79
N LEU A 210 1.07 -3.53 -20.18
CA LEU A 210 0.28 -2.34 -19.85
C LEU A 210 0.22 -2.09 -18.33
N TYR A 211 0.12 -3.15 -17.53
CA TYR A 211 0.08 -3.00 -16.07
C TYR A 211 1.42 -2.57 -15.49
N VAL A 212 2.54 -2.83 -16.16
CA VAL A 212 3.85 -2.25 -15.77
C VAL A 212 3.81 -0.73 -15.91
N ALA A 213 3.25 -0.22 -17.01
CA ALA A 213 3.07 1.23 -17.18
C ALA A 213 2.17 1.83 -16.08
N VAL A 214 1.09 1.15 -15.69
CA VAL A 214 0.23 1.56 -14.57
C VAL A 214 1.02 1.61 -13.25
N LEU A 215 1.84 0.58 -12.97
CA LEU A 215 2.66 0.52 -11.75
C LEU A 215 3.70 1.66 -11.71
N VAL A 216 4.37 1.94 -12.82
CA VAL A 216 5.36 3.03 -12.93
C VAL A 216 4.66 4.39 -12.80
N ALA A 217 3.58 4.62 -13.52
CA ALA A 217 2.80 5.86 -13.42
C ALA A 217 2.34 6.12 -11.97
N SER A 218 1.82 5.10 -11.30
CA SER A 218 1.41 5.22 -9.91
C SER A 218 2.57 5.45 -8.94
N ALA A 219 3.76 4.91 -9.22
CA ALA A 219 4.96 5.21 -8.43
C ALA A 219 5.35 6.70 -8.54
N MET A 220 5.29 7.26 -9.75
CA MET A 220 5.50 8.70 -9.96
C MET A 220 4.43 9.55 -9.27
N LEU A 221 3.16 9.16 -9.39
CA LEU A 221 2.07 9.84 -8.68
C LEU A 221 2.24 9.77 -7.15
N ALA A 222 2.80 8.66 -6.62
CA ALA A 222 3.08 8.55 -5.19
C ALA A 222 4.10 9.60 -4.71
N LEU A 223 5.13 9.88 -5.50
CA LEU A 223 6.05 10.98 -5.22
C LEU A 223 5.33 12.33 -5.26
N THR A 224 4.48 12.58 -6.26
CA THR A 224 3.80 13.87 -6.40
C THR A 224 2.83 14.18 -5.26
N TYR A 225 2.20 13.19 -4.62
CA TYR A 225 1.32 13.49 -3.49
C TYR A 225 1.99 13.35 -2.11
N LEU A 226 3.14 12.67 -1.96
CA LEU A 226 3.84 12.55 -0.67
C LEU A 226 4.94 13.60 -0.50
N MET A 227 5.70 13.91 -1.56
CA MET A 227 6.81 14.86 -1.48
C MET A 227 6.41 16.29 -1.11
N PRO A 228 5.24 16.84 -1.48
CA PRO A 228 4.82 18.16 -1.01
C PRO A 228 4.77 18.28 0.52
N VAL A 229 4.45 17.20 1.24
CA VAL A 229 4.49 17.19 2.72
C VAL A 229 5.92 17.41 3.21
N CYS A 230 6.89 16.71 2.61
CA CYS A 230 8.31 16.86 2.94
C CYS A 230 8.84 18.25 2.54
N GLN A 231 8.43 18.77 1.37
CA GLN A 231 8.81 20.11 0.93
C GLN A 231 8.32 21.20 1.87
N MET A 232 7.05 21.13 2.29
CA MET A 232 6.49 22.06 3.28
C MET A 232 7.23 21.99 4.61
N ALA A 233 7.52 20.78 5.07
CA ALA A 233 8.16 20.54 6.37
C ALA A 233 9.62 21.01 6.42
N TYR A 234 10.39 20.81 5.35
CA TYR A 234 11.84 21.10 5.38
C TYR A 234 12.22 22.46 4.80
N PHE A 235 11.59 22.86 3.68
CA PHE A 235 12.09 23.99 2.88
C PHE A 235 11.28 25.28 3.07
N LYS A 236 10.02 25.20 3.49
CA LYS A 236 9.23 26.41 3.71
C LYS A 236 9.41 26.91 5.15
N LYS A 237 9.61 28.22 5.28
CA LYS A 237 9.68 28.89 6.60
C LYS A 237 8.26 29.14 7.12
N ASP A 238 8.05 28.99 8.41
CA ASP A 238 6.81 29.37 9.07
C ASP A 238 6.66 30.90 9.03
N PRO A 239 5.62 31.44 8.36
CA PRO A 239 5.44 32.90 8.25
C PRO A 239 5.22 33.60 9.58
N GLN A 240 4.77 32.88 10.61
CA GLN A 240 4.36 33.43 11.90
C GLN A 240 5.29 33.03 13.06
N GLU A 241 6.39 32.31 12.80
CA GLU A 241 7.28 31.74 13.84
C GLU A 241 6.54 30.96 14.96
N GLN A 242 5.28 30.56 14.70
CA GLN A 242 4.38 29.97 15.70
C GLN A 242 4.86 28.64 16.27
N PHE A 243 5.81 27.99 15.62
CA PHE A 243 6.33 26.69 16.05
C PHE A 243 7.56 26.79 16.96
N ARG A 244 7.89 27.94 17.53
CA ARG A 244 9.03 28.06 18.43
C ARG A 244 8.96 27.15 19.65
N THR A 245 7.75 26.73 20.06
CA THR A 245 7.48 25.97 21.29
C THR A 245 7.42 24.45 21.09
N TYR A 246 7.37 23.94 19.84
CA TYR A 246 7.23 22.50 19.60
C TYR A 246 8.58 21.86 19.30
N GLY A 247 8.89 20.77 20.01
CA GLY A 247 10.05 19.91 19.77
C GLY A 247 9.61 18.49 19.47
N GLU A 248 10.58 17.58 19.31
CA GLU A 248 10.30 16.15 19.17
C GLU A 248 9.43 15.62 20.30
N ILE A 249 8.70 14.56 19.99
CA ILE A 249 7.83 13.90 20.95
C ILE A 249 8.66 13.03 21.92
N SER A 250 8.01 12.60 23.01
CA SER A 250 8.60 11.66 23.94
C SER A 250 9.15 10.41 23.25
N TYR A 251 10.29 9.92 23.69
CA TYR A 251 10.96 8.72 23.18
C TYR A 251 10.03 7.50 23.12
N ARG A 252 9.02 7.42 23.99
CA ARG A 252 8.03 6.33 24.03
C ARG A 252 7.21 6.24 22.73
N MET A 253 6.92 7.35 22.08
CA MET A 253 6.23 7.38 20.80
C MET A 253 7.19 7.35 19.61
N LEU A 254 8.40 7.87 19.80
CA LEU A 254 9.42 7.93 18.74
C LEU A 254 10.01 6.55 18.45
N LEU A 255 10.22 5.74 19.49
CA LEU A 255 10.85 4.41 19.38
C LEU A 255 10.10 3.48 18.41
N PRO A 256 8.75 3.31 18.47
CA PRO A 256 8.02 2.51 17.49
C PRO A 256 8.15 3.03 16.05
N ILE A 257 8.19 4.35 15.86
CA ILE A 257 8.37 4.98 14.55
C ILE A 257 9.73 4.65 13.97
N CYS A 258 10.80 4.84 14.76
CA CYS A 258 12.14 4.51 14.36
C CYS A 258 12.31 3.01 14.08
N PHE A 259 11.70 2.16 14.90
CA PHE A 259 11.75 0.71 14.73
C PHE A 259 11.09 0.28 13.41
N THR A 260 9.88 0.77 13.10
CA THR A 260 9.21 0.43 11.84
C THR A 260 9.92 1.01 10.61
N THR A 261 10.56 2.18 10.74
CA THR A 261 11.39 2.77 9.69
C THR A 261 12.65 1.91 9.46
N LEU A 262 13.29 1.47 10.55
CA LEU A 262 14.45 0.58 10.46
C LEU A 262 14.08 -0.74 9.77
N LEU A 263 12.93 -1.35 10.12
CA LEU A 263 12.45 -2.55 9.45
C LEU A 263 12.24 -2.33 7.94
N ALA A 264 11.72 -1.15 7.53
CA ALA A 264 11.53 -0.83 6.13
C ALA A 264 12.86 -0.75 5.36
N LEU A 265 13.94 -0.27 5.99
CA LEU A 265 15.28 -0.22 5.44
C LEU A 265 15.93 -1.62 5.43
N VAL A 266 15.91 -2.31 6.56
CA VAL A 266 16.57 -3.63 6.71
C VAL A 266 15.98 -4.63 5.71
N PHE A 267 14.65 -4.77 5.63
CA PHE A 267 14.02 -5.68 4.67
C PHE A 267 14.10 -5.17 3.22
N GLY A 268 14.41 -3.90 3.02
CA GLY A 268 14.68 -3.34 1.69
C GLY A 268 16.08 -3.71 1.17
N VAL A 269 17.08 -3.77 2.07
CA VAL A 269 18.46 -4.10 1.72
C VAL A 269 18.72 -5.60 1.83
N MET A 270 18.15 -6.25 2.84
CA MET A 270 18.33 -7.67 3.16
C MET A 270 16.96 -8.40 3.17
N PRO A 271 16.34 -8.66 2.02
CA PRO A 271 14.99 -9.24 1.96
C PRO A 271 14.94 -10.69 2.49
N GLU A 272 16.07 -11.37 2.52
CA GLU A 272 16.19 -12.76 2.99
C GLU A 272 16.50 -12.89 4.49
N MET A 273 16.65 -11.75 5.19
CA MET A 273 16.88 -11.76 6.63
C MET A 273 15.68 -12.38 7.36
N TYR A 274 15.95 -13.11 8.45
CA TYR A 274 14.90 -13.69 9.30
C TYR A 274 13.85 -12.62 9.70
N PRO A 275 12.55 -12.92 9.58
CA PRO A 275 11.87 -14.19 9.31
C PRO A 275 11.74 -14.59 7.83
N ASN A 276 12.53 -14.06 6.92
CA ASN A 276 12.62 -14.39 5.49
C ASN A 276 11.27 -14.29 4.75
N PHE A 277 10.66 -13.12 4.82
CA PHE A 277 9.38 -12.84 4.14
C PHE A 277 9.45 -13.09 2.63
N TYR A 278 10.63 -12.92 2.03
CA TYR A 278 10.81 -13.13 0.60
C TYR A 278 10.64 -14.61 0.22
N ALA A 279 11.23 -15.52 0.98
CA ALA A 279 11.08 -16.96 0.77
C ALA A 279 9.65 -17.43 1.13
N MET A 280 9.09 -16.92 2.22
CA MET A 280 7.69 -17.25 2.60
C MET A 280 6.70 -16.83 1.52
N ALA A 281 6.86 -15.65 0.93
CA ALA A 281 6.01 -15.18 -0.16
C ALA A 281 6.20 -16.01 -1.44
N ALA A 282 7.43 -16.46 -1.71
CA ALA A 282 7.71 -17.38 -2.81
C ALA A 282 7.02 -18.73 -2.61
N GLN A 283 7.19 -19.34 -1.43
CA GLN A 283 6.54 -20.62 -1.09
C GLN A 283 5.01 -20.52 -1.17
N ALA A 284 4.42 -19.42 -0.68
CA ALA A 284 2.99 -19.17 -0.79
C ALA A 284 2.52 -19.07 -2.25
N ALA A 285 3.28 -18.37 -3.10
CA ALA A 285 2.98 -18.26 -4.52
C ALA A 285 3.13 -19.61 -5.23
N ASP A 286 4.19 -20.37 -4.93
CA ASP A 286 4.45 -21.68 -5.49
C ASP A 286 3.37 -22.69 -5.09
N SER A 287 2.92 -22.68 -3.83
CA SER A 287 1.84 -23.58 -3.38
C SER A 287 0.51 -23.31 -4.10
N ILE A 288 0.23 -22.05 -4.45
CA ILE A 288 -0.95 -21.66 -5.24
C ILE A 288 -0.79 -22.12 -6.70
N CYS A 289 0.41 -22.00 -7.25
CA CYS A 289 0.68 -22.28 -8.66
C CYS A 289 1.01 -23.74 -8.94
N GLN A 290 1.57 -24.52 -7.97
CA GLN A 290 1.88 -25.95 -8.13
C GLN A 290 0.63 -26.81 -8.33
N GLY A 291 -0.51 -26.43 -7.75
CA GLY A 291 -1.80 -26.98 -8.12
C GLY A 291 -2.17 -26.74 -9.60
N TRP A 292 -1.42 -25.89 -10.28
CA TRP A 292 -1.61 -25.50 -11.68
C TRP A 292 -0.60 -26.13 -12.65
N THR A 293 0.62 -26.45 -12.21
CA THR A 293 1.69 -27.00 -13.05
C THR A 293 1.54 -28.49 -13.37
N GLY A 294 0.45 -29.12 -12.99
CA GLY A 294 0.10 -30.48 -13.42
C GLY A 294 -0.25 -30.62 -14.91
N GLY A 295 -0.09 -29.58 -15.71
CA GLY A 295 -0.27 -29.60 -17.17
C GLY A 295 0.62 -28.53 -17.80
N GLY A 296 1.69 -28.97 -18.44
CA GLY A 296 2.81 -28.21 -19.03
C GLY A 296 2.50 -26.81 -19.57
N TRP A 297 3.48 -25.94 -19.33
CA TRP A 297 3.73 -24.73 -20.10
C TRP A 297 4.62 -25.05 -21.28
#